data_299e5b4d2a252cddf5ebc7cd35d950d8
#
_entry.id   299e5b4d2a252cddf5ebc7cd35d950d8
#
_cell.length_a   1.000
_cell.length_b   1.000
_cell.length_c   1.000
_cell.angle_alpha   90.00
_cell.angle_beta   90.00
_cell.angle_gamma   90.00
#
_symmetry.space_group_name_H-M   'P 1'
#
loop_
_entity.id
_entity.type
_entity.pdbx_description
1 polymer ?
#
loop_
_entity_poly.entity_id
_entity_poly.type
_entity_poly.pdbx_seq_one_letter_code
_entity_poly.pdbx_strand_id
1 'polypeptide(L)'
;LDRIINTLKNIDFLLKETGDKNGTSGNGAIEAAKLKEIVELAEKGFRKAMDDDFNSAGAIGAIFEMVKNINSIIQNADFKISTPAVSELKTAYGKIVELCAVLGLDPEKGLDKGKGSGDSDSKEIQDLIDQRNQARKDRDFKKADEIRDLFLLRGIILEDRNEGTIWKYKDK
;
A
#
# COMPACT_ATOMS: atom_id res chain seq x y z
N LEU A 1 -2.01 10.96 -6.42
CA LEU A 1 -2.51 9.58 -6.48
C LEU A 1 -1.61 8.64 -5.67
N ASP A 2 -0.27 8.79 -5.71
CA ASP A 2 0.71 7.92 -5.04
C ASP A 2 0.50 7.78 -3.54
N ARG A 3 0.11 8.87 -2.86
CA ARG A 3 -0.21 8.82 -1.43
C ARG A 3 -1.39 7.90 -1.14
N ILE A 4 -2.44 7.92 -1.97
CA ILE A 4 -3.60 7.02 -1.86
C ILE A 4 -3.15 5.58 -2.08
N ILE A 5 -2.42 5.32 -3.16
CA ILE A 5 -1.89 3.99 -3.50
C ILE A 5 -1.03 3.43 -2.37
N ASN A 6 -0.12 4.23 -1.81
CA ASN A 6 0.74 3.81 -0.70
C ASN A 6 -0.07 3.48 0.56
N THR A 7 -1.14 4.24 0.85
CA THR A 7 -2.01 3.94 1.98
C THR A 7 -2.76 2.62 1.78
N LEU A 8 -3.28 2.39 0.56
CA LEU A 8 -3.93 1.11 0.24
C LEU A 8 -2.95 -0.08 0.37
N LYS A 9 -1.68 0.08 -0.07
CA LYS A 9 -0.63 -0.93 0.14
C LYS A 9 -0.37 -1.22 1.62
N ASN A 10 -0.28 -0.17 2.43
CA ASN A 10 -0.05 -0.31 3.87
C ASN A 10 -1.22 -1.03 4.55
N ILE A 11 -2.46 -0.70 4.18
CA ILE A 11 -3.66 -1.39 4.70
C ILE A 11 -3.64 -2.86 4.26
N ASP A 12 -3.41 -3.15 2.97
CA ASP A 12 -3.36 -4.52 2.44
C ASP A 12 -2.28 -5.37 3.13
N PHE A 13 -1.10 -4.78 3.38
CA PHE A 13 -0.03 -5.43 4.14
C PHE A 13 -0.49 -5.80 5.56
N LEU A 14 -1.09 -4.85 6.29
CA LEU A 14 -1.60 -5.09 7.65
C LEU A 14 -2.71 -6.16 7.67
N LEU A 15 -3.57 -6.18 6.66
CA LEU A 15 -4.64 -7.17 6.55
C LEU A 15 -4.11 -8.59 6.28
N LYS A 16 -3.00 -8.71 5.54
CA LYS A 16 -2.34 -10.00 5.27
C LYS A 16 -1.60 -10.54 6.48
N GLU A 17 -0.90 -9.69 7.23
CA GLU A 17 -0.22 -10.12 8.46
C GLU A 17 -1.17 -10.67 9.51
N THR A 18 -2.44 -10.22 9.52
CA THR A 18 -3.46 -10.69 10.48
C THR A 18 -4.19 -11.95 10.05
N GLY A 19 -4.10 -12.34 8.76
CA GLY A 19 -4.72 -13.57 8.25
C GLY A 19 -4.14 -14.85 8.87
N ASP A 20 -2.90 -14.81 9.35
CA ASP A 20 -2.17 -15.97 9.92
C ASP A 20 -2.13 -16.01 11.45
N LYS A 21 -2.52 -14.97 12.13
CA LYS A 21 -2.51 -14.92 13.59
C LYS A 21 -3.88 -14.50 14.11
N ASN A 22 -4.53 -15.37 14.88
CA ASN A 22 -5.69 -15.00 15.70
C ASN A 22 -5.40 -13.67 16.39
N GLY A 23 -6.14 -12.62 15.99
CA GLY A 23 -5.92 -11.27 16.45
C GLY A 23 -5.78 -11.25 17.96
N THR A 24 -4.70 -10.65 18.44
CA THR A 24 -4.49 -10.44 19.86
C THR A 24 -5.72 -9.75 20.42
N SER A 25 -6.32 -10.36 21.45
CA SER A 25 -7.40 -9.81 22.26
C SER A 25 -6.87 -8.59 23.02
N GLY A 26 -6.64 -7.51 22.29
CA GLY A 26 -6.25 -6.21 22.80
C GLY A 26 -7.38 -5.21 22.59
N ASN A 27 -7.42 -4.19 23.43
CA ASN A 27 -8.46 -3.15 23.48
C ASN A 27 -8.41 -2.21 22.25
N GLY A 28 -8.51 -2.78 21.04
CA GLY A 28 -8.52 -2.05 19.74
C GLY A 28 -9.86 -1.40 19.40
N ALA A 29 -10.78 -1.32 20.35
CA ALA A 29 -12.08 -0.69 20.14
C ALA A 29 -11.97 0.82 19.91
N ILE A 30 -10.95 1.46 20.50
CA ILE A 30 -10.72 2.90 20.36
C ILE A 30 -10.22 3.22 18.96
N GLU A 31 -9.25 2.45 18.46
CA GLU A 31 -8.70 2.60 17.10
C GLU A 31 -9.76 2.28 16.05
N ALA A 32 -10.56 1.24 16.26
CA ALA A 32 -11.68 0.91 15.39
C ALA A 32 -12.72 2.05 15.34
N ALA A 33 -13.09 2.61 16.49
CA ALA A 33 -14.01 3.75 16.55
C ALA A 33 -13.47 4.98 15.80
N LYS A 34 -12.17 5.29 15.96
CA LYS A 34 -11.52 6.39 15.24
C LYS A 34 -11.49 6.14 13.73
N LEU A 35 -11.17 4.92 13.29
CA LEU A 35 -11.17 4.57 11.88
C LEU A 35 -12.57 4.71 11.27
N LYS A 36 -13.60 4.26 11.97
CA LYS A 36 -14.99 4.40 11.56
C LYS A 36 -15.38 5.88 11.42
N GLU A 37 -15.07 6.70 12.42
CA GLU A 37 -15.34 8.15 12.39
C GLU A 37 -14.64 8.82 11.19
N ILE A 38 -13.39 8.48 10.89
CA ILE A 38 -12.65 9.01 9.75
C ILE A 38 -13.37 8.68 8.44
N VAL A 39 -13.87 7.45 8.28
CA VAL A 39 -14.62 7.03 7.08
C VAL A 39 -15.92 7.82 6.94
N GLU A 40 -16.70 7.96 8.03
CA GLU A 40 -17.96 8.69 8.03
C GLU A 40 -17.76 10.17 7.72
N LEU A 41 -16.75 10.81 8.31
CA LEU A 41 -16.41 12.21 8.05
C LEU A 41 -15.98 12.44 6.59
N ALA A 42 -15.17 11.53 6.04
CA ALA A 42 -14.73 11.62 4.66
C ALA A 42 -15.89 11.48 3.68
N GLU A 43 -16.78 10.51 3.90
CA GLU A 43 -17.98 10.34 3.08
C GLU A 43 -18.88 11.58 3.11
N LYS A 44 -19.11 12.11 4.30
CA LYS A 44 -19.92 13.34 4.47
C LYS A 44 -19.28 14.56 3.79
N GLY A 45 -17.96 14.73 3.93
CA GLY A 45 -17.20 15.79 3.28
C GLY A 45 -17.21 15.67 1.75
N PHE A 46 -17.03 14.44 1.25
CA PHE A 46 -17.08 14.14 -0.17
C PHE A 46 -18.46 14.44 -0.77
N ARG A 47 -19.54 13.94 -0.15
CA ARG A 47 -20.92 14.22 -0.60
C ARG A 47 -21.20 15.71 -0.62
N LYS A 48 -20.85 16.42 0.46
CA LYS A 48 -21.04 17.89 0.52
C LYS A 48 -20.34 18.61 -0.63
N ALA A 49 -19.11 18.19 -0.98
CA ALA A 49 -18.37 18.78 -2.09
C ALA A 49 -19.00 18.45 -3.45
N MET A 50 -19.49 17.22 -3.63
CA MET A 50 -20.15 16.82 -4.88
C MET A 50 -21.53 17.47 -5.06
N ASP A 51 -22.25 17.72 -3.96
CA ASP A 51 -23.53 18.44 -3.98
C ASP A 51 -23.35 19.95 -4.22
N ASP A 52 -22.14 20.48 -3.98
CA ASP A 52 -21.76 21.87 -4.24
C ASP A 52 -21.14 21.98 -5.64
N ASP A 53 -21.99 21.99 -6.66
CA ASP A 53 -21.64 22.18 -8.07
C ASP A 53 -20.52 21.23 -8.57
N PHE A 54 -20.54 19.96 -8.11
CA PHE A 54 -19.51 18.98 -8.44
C PHE A 54 -18.09 19.46 -8.10
N ASN A 55 -17.90 20.08 -6.94
CA ASN A 55 -16.61 20.54 -6.47
C ASN A 55 -15.63 19.37 -6.29
N SER A 56 -15.07 18.89 -7.41
CA SER A 56 -14.12 17.77 -7.44
C SER A 56 -12.85 18.04 -6.63
N ALA A 57 -12.41 19.30 -6.54
CA ALA A 57 -11.25 19.66 -5.71
C ALA A 57 -11.53 19.45 -4.22
N GLY A 58 -12.72 19.84 -3.76
CA GLY A 58 -13.19 19.59 -2.39
C GLY A 58 -13.37 18.10 -2.12
N ALA A 59 -13.93 17.36 -3.08
CA ALA A 59 -14.10 15.91 -2.99
C ALA A 59 -12.75 15.18 -2.88
N ILE A 60 -11.76 15.55 -3.69
CA ILE A 60 -10.38 15.02 -3.61
C ILE A 60 -9.76 15.39 -2.26
N GLY A 61 -10.00 16.60 -1.75
CA GLY A 61 -9.54 17.03 -0.44
C GLY A 61 -10.04 16.11 0.68
N ALA A 62 -11.33 15.74 0.66
CA ALA A 62 -11.90 14.81 1.63
C ALA A 62 -11.22 13.42 1.59
N ILE A 63 -10.92 12.90 0.40
CA ILE A 63 -10.17 11.64 0.25
C ILE A 63 -8.76 11.76 0.84
N PHE A 64 -8.04 12.86 0.54
CA PHE A 64 -6.68 13.05 1.07
C PHE A 64 -6.66 13.22 2.59
N GLU A 65 -7.66 13.85 3.17
CA GLU A 65 -7.78 13.98 4.63
C GLU A 65 -8.06 12.63 5.28
N MET A 66 -8.94 11.82 4.69
CA MET A 66 -9.17 10.43 5.10
C MET A 66 -7.86 9.62 5.10
N VAL A 67 -7.13 9.63 3.99
CA VAL A 67 -5.84 8.94 3.82
C VAL A 67 -4.81 9.40 4.85
N LYS A 68 -4.70 10.72 5.10
CA LYS A 68 -3.81 11.29 6.11
C LYS A 68 -4.13 10.78 7.51
N ASN A 69 -5.40 10.79 7.87
CA ASN A 69 -5.85 10.40 9.21
C ASN A 69 -5.68 8.88 9.44
N ILE A 70 -5.97 8.06 8.44
CA ILE A 70 -5.71 6.61 8.49
C ILE A 70 -4.22 6.35 8.69
N ASN A 71 -3.34 6.98 7.88
CA ASN A 71 -1.89 6.82 8.03
C ASN A 71 -1.40 7.26 9.42
N SER A 72 -1.97 8.31 10.00
CA SER A 72 -1.62 8.75 11.36
C SER A 72 -1.94 7.69 12.41
N ILE A 73 -3.03 6.93 12.24
CA ILE A 73 -3.39 5.83 13.14
C ILE A 73 -2.45 4.64 12.97
N ILE A 74 -2.27 4.16 11.73
CA ILE A 74 -1.50 2.94 11.47
C ILE A 74 0.02 3.11 11.68
N GLN A 75 0.53 4.34 11.62
CA GLN A 75 1.95 4.66 11.87
C GLN A 75 2.24 4.99 13.34
N ASN A 76 1.22 5.06 14.19
CA ASN A 76 1.43 5.27 15.61
C ASN A 76 2.10 4.04 16.23
N ALA A 77 3.17 4.24 17.00
CA ALA A 77 3.91 3.18 17.68
C ALA A 77 3.04 2.34 18.63
N ASP A 78 1.97 2.94 19.15
CA ASP A 78 1.01 2.27 20.06
C ASP A 78 -0.11 1.54 19.30
N PHE A 79 -0.17 1.64 17.96
CA PHE A 79 -1.19 0.99 17.16
C PHE A 79 -1.05 -0.53 17.26
N LYS A 80 -2.06 -1.18 17.81
CA LYS A 80 -2.16 -2.64 17.86
C LYS A 80 -3.29 -3.11 16.96
N ILE A 81 -2.92 -3.97 16.03
CA ILE A 81 -3.89 -4.56 15.13
C ILE A 81 -4.79 -5.52 15.92
N SER A 82 -6.10 -5.26 15.87
CA SER A 82 -7.14 -6.03 16.56
C SER A 82 -8.23 -6.42 15.57
N THR A 83 -9.02 -7.44 15.88
CA THR A 83 -10.13 -7.86 15.00
C THR A 83 -11.09 -6.72 14.63
N PRO A 84 -11.52 -5.85 15.57
CA PRO A 84 -12.33 -4.68 15.22
C PRO A 84 -11.59 -3.70 14.30
N ALA A 85 -10.31 -3.41 14.55
CA ALA A 85 -9.53 -2.50 13.71
C ALA A 85 -9.32 -3.05 12.30
N VAL A 86 -9.14 -4.36 12.14
CA VAL A 86 -9.06 -5.05 10.85
C VAL A 86 -10.34 -4.87 10.04
N SER A 87 -11.51 -5.01 10.68
CA SER A 87 -12.81 -4.80 10.02
C SER A 87 -12.94 -3.37 9.51
N GLU A 88 -12.59 -2.38 10.34
CA GLU A 88 -12.67 -0.98 9.95
C GLU A 88 -11.63 -0.59 8.90
N LEU A 89 -10.44 -1.19 8.92
CA LEU A 89 -9.43 -0.99 7.86
C LEU A 89 -9.91 -1.54 6.51
N LYS A 90 -10.61 -2.68 6.48
CA LYS A 90 -11.24 -3.20 5.26
C LYS A 90 -12.32 -2.25 4.74
N THR A 91 -13.15 -1.72 5.63
CA THR A 91 -14.17 -0.72 5.30
C THR A 91 -13.53 0.54 4.76
N ALA A 92 -12.48 1.04 5.38
CA ALA A 92 -11.73 2.21 4.94
C ALA A 92 -11.09 2.00 3.55
N TYR A 93 -10.48 0.83 3.31
CA TYR A 93 -9.94 0.47 1.99
C TYR A 93 -11.03 0.54 0.91
N GLY A 94 -12.14 -0.16 1.11
CA GLY A 94 -13.24 -0.17 0.16
C GLY A 94 -13.82 1.23 -0.09
N LYS A 95 -13.94 2.06 0.95
CA LYS A 95 -14.44 3.43 0.83
C LYS A 95 -13.48 4.33 0.04
N ILE A 96 -12.17 4.23 0.23
CA ILE A 96 -11.19 4.98 -0.58
C ILE A 96 -11.35 4.63 -2.06
N VAL A 97 -11.45 3.34 -2.39
CA VAL A 97 -11.62 2.87 -3.78
C VAL A 97 -12.94 3.38 -4.36
N GLU A 98 -14.05 3.28 -3.62
CA GLU A 98 -15.37 3.75 -4.01
C GLU A 98 -15.37 5.25 -4.33
N LEU A 99 -14.86 6.09 -3.41
CA LEU A 99 -14.82 7.54 -3.60
C LEU A 99 -13.92 7.95 -4.76
N CYS A 100 -12.80 7.27 -4.95
CA CYS A 100 -11.93 7.46 -6.12
C CYS A 100 -12.65 7.10 -7.42
N ALA A 101 -13.40 6.00 -7.44
CA ALA A 101 -14.13 5.55 -8.64
C ALA A 101 -15.19 6.55 -9.08
N VAL A 102 -15.89 7.23 -8.15
CA VAL A 102 -16.83 8.30 -8.47
C VAL A 102 -16.17 9.45 -9.24
N LEU A 103 -14.90 9.72 -8.96
CA LEU A 103 -14.10 10.74 -9.66
C LEU A 103 -13.38 10.21 -10.92
N GLY A 104 -13.66 8.97 -11.33
CA GLY A 104 -12.97 8.31 -12.45
C GLY A 104 -11.52 7.96 -12.16
N LEU A 105 -11.11 7.98 -10.89
CA LEU A 105 -9.78 7.58 -10.46
C LEU A 105 -9.78 6.10 -10.09
N ASP A 106 -8.77 5.38 -10.58
CA ASP A 106 -8.59 3.97 -10.29
C ASP A 106 -7.26 3.76 -9.55
N PRO A 107 -7.26 3.83 -8.21
CA PRO A 107 -6.05 3.65 -7.44
C PRO A 107 -5.55 2.19 -7.45
N GLU A 108 -6.41 1.21 -7.76
CA GLU A 108 -6.02 -0.20 -7.81
C GLU A 108 -5.16 -0.51 -9.04
N LYS A 109 -5.37 0.15 -10.17
CA LYS A 109 -4.42 0.09 -11.31
C LYS A 109 -3.01 0.55 -10.96
N GLY A 110 -2.88 1.41 -9.95
CA GLY A 110 -1.60 1.82 -9.39
C GLY A 110 -0.99 0.79 -8.45
N LEU A 111 -1.80 -0.09 -7.85
CA LEU A 111 -1.33 -1.22 -7.05
C LEU A 111 -0.67 -2.28 -7.92
N ASP A 112 -1.24 -2.53 -9.11
CA ASP A 112 -0.68 -3.46 -10.09
C ASP A 112 0.62 -2.95 -10.75
N LYS A 113 0.88 -1.64 -10.74
CA LYS A 113 2.18 -1.09 -11.22
C LYS A 113 3.36 -1.43 -10.31
N GLY A 114 3.11 -1.90 -9.10
CA GLY A 114 4.12 -2.48 -8.21
C GLY A 114 4.20 -4.01 -8.29
N LYS A 115 3.15 -4.65 -8.86
CA LYS A 115 3.19 -6.00 -9.40
C LYS A 115 3.28 -5.80 -10.91
N GLY A 116 4.49 -5.81 -11.45
CA GLY A 116 4.71 -5.78 -12.90
C GLY A 116 3.73 -6.74 -13.58
N SER A 117 3.20 -6.33 -14.70
CA SER A 117 2.23 -7.04 -15.51
C SER A 117 2.53 -8.54 -15.60
N GLY A 118 1.74 -9.34 -14.88
CA GLY A 118 1.79 -10.79 -14.92
C GLY A 118 2.45 -11.43 -13.69
N ASP A 119 1.78 -12.40 -13.11
CA ASP A 119 2.31 -13.31 -12.07
C ASP A 119 3.65 -13.97 -12.50
N SER A 120 3.93 -14.05 -13.81
CA SER A 120 5.19 -14.54 -14.38
C SER A 120 6.35 -13.57 -14.17
N ASP A 121 6.17 -12.26 -14.38
CA ASP A 121 7.25 -11.28 -14.30
C ASP A 121 7.70 -11.05 -12.84
N SER A 122 6.75 -11.02 -11.90
CA SER A 122 7.06 -10.89 -10.47
C SER A 122 7.84 -12.08 -9.93
N LYS A 123 7.50 -13.28 -10.42
CA LYS A 123 8.20 -14.51 -10.04
C LYS A 123 9.61 -14.55 -10.64
N GLU A 124 9.74 -14.18 -11.91
CA GLU A 124 11.06 -14.07 -12.58
C GLU A 124 11.98 -13.04 -11.90
N ILE A 125 11.42 -11.88 -11.51
CA ILE A 125 12.16 -10.85 -10.76
C ILE A 125 12.62 -11.40 -9.41
N GLN A 126 11.74 -12.09 -8.67
CA GLN A 126 12.10 -12.67 -7.38
C GLN A 126 13.15 -13.76 -7.53
N ASP A 127 13.00 -14.65 -8.50
CA ASP A 127 14.00 -15.71 -8.80
C ASP A 127 15.37 -15.13 -9.15
N LEU A 128 15.42 -14.02 -9.88
CA LEU A 128 16.67 -13.31 -10.20
C LEU A 128 17.27 -12.61 -8.97
N ILE A 129 16.44 -12.05 -8.07
CA ILE A 129 16.90 -11.48 -6.80
C ILE A 129 17.53 -12.57 -5.95
N ASP A 130 16.89 -13.73 -5.86
CA ASP A 130 17.40 -14.87 -5.07
C ASP A 130 18.71 -15.42 -5.65
N GLN A 131 18.82 -15.52 -7.00
CA GLN A 131 20.07 -15.89 -7.67
C GLN A 131 21.19 -14.88 -7.41
N ARG A 132 20.91 -13.57 -7.44
CA ARG A 132 21.89 -12.52 -7.10
C ARG A 132 22.34 -12.64 -5.64
N ASN A 133 21.39 -12.84 -4.73
CA ASN A 133 21.71 -12.99 -3.30
C ASN A 133 22.53 -14.25 -3.03
N GLN A 134 22.25 -15.34 -3.73
CA GLN A 134 23.06 -16.56 -3.65
C GLN A 134 24.46 -16.34 -4.23
N ALA A 135 24.60 -15.72 -5.40
CA ALA A 135 25.90 -15.40 -5.98
C ALA A 135 26.76 -14.52 -5.06
N ARG A 136 26.16 -13.56 -4.34
CA ARG A 136 26.89 -12.78 -3.32
C ARG A 136 27.37 -13.62 -2.14
N LYS A 137 26.56 -14.58 -1.68
CA LYS A 137 26.96 -15.53 -0.61
C LYS A 137 28.12 -16.41 -1.06
N ASP A 138 28.08 -16.84 -2.31
CA ASP A 138 29.12 -17.69 -2.92
C ASP A 138 30.36 -16.89 -3.36
N ARG A 139 30.38 -15.57 -3.13
CA ARG A 139 31.41 -14.61 -3.55
C ARG A 139 31.64 -14.54 -5.06
N ASP A 140 30.64 -14.95 -5.85
CA ASP A 140 30.60 -14.75 -7.30
C ASP A 140 30.04 -13.37 -7.63
N PHE A 141 30.90 -12.37 -7.39
CA PHE A 141 30.52 -10.96 -7.60
C PHE A 141 30.23 -10.65 -9.07
N LYS A 142 30.90 -11.36 -9.99
CA LYS A 142 30.69 -11.18 -11.44
C LYS A 142 29.24 -11.51 -11.83
N LYS A 143 28.73 -12.65 -11.39
CA LYS A 143 27.36 -13.06 -11.63
C LYS A 143 26.34 -12.13 -10.93
N ALA A 144 26.66 -11.67 -9.73
CA ALA A 144 25.81 -10.73 -9.01
C ALA A 144 25.69 -9.37 -9.72
N ASP A 145 26.77 -8.87 -10.33
CA ASP A 145 26.79 -7.63 -11.10
C ASP A 145 26.08 -7.80 -12.44
N GLU A 146 26.27 -8.91 -13.15
CA GLU A 146 25.53 -9.23 -14.39
C GLU A 146 23.99 -9.19 -14.16
N ILE A 147 23.52 -9.77 -13.05
CA ILE A 147 22.10 -9.74 -12.68
C ILE A 147 21.64 -8.31 -12.37
N ARG A 148 22.46 -7.52 -11.68
CA ARG A 148 22.17 -6.11 -11.39
C ARG A 148 22.06 -5.27 -12.67
N ASP A 149 22.96 -5.48 -13.61
CA ASP A 149 22.94 -4.77 -14.90
C ASP A 149 21.71 -5.15 -15.71
N LEU A 150 21.28 -6.40 -15.66
CA LEU A 150 20.05 -6.87 -16.29
C LEU A 150 18.81 -6.18 -15.71
N PHE A 151 18.76 -5.94 -14.38
CA PHE A 151 17.70 -5.16 -13.76
C PHE A 151 17.73 -3.69 -14.19
N LEU A 152 18.90 -3.08 -14.29
CA LEU A 152 19.06 -1.70 -14.76
C LEU A 152 18.58 -1.52 -16.19
N LEU A 153 18.88 -2.49 -17.07
CA LEU A 153 18.38 -2.52 -18.47
C LEU A 153 16.85 -2.64 -18.54
N ARG A 154 16.23 -3.34 -17.60
CA ARG A 154 14.76 -3.45 -17.46
C ARG A 154 14.14 -2.23 -16.74
N GLY A 155 14.94 -1.21 -16.38
CA GLY A 155 14.48 -0.04 -15.65
C GLY A 155 14.11 -0.34 -14.20
N ILE A 156 14.66 -1.39 -13.60
CA ILE A 156 14.42 -1.82 -12.22
C ILE A 156 15.62 -1.44 -11.37
N ILE A 157 15.37 -0.81 -10.22
CA ILE A 157 16.38 -0.46 -9.22
C ILE A 157 16.19 -1.39 -8.03
N LEU A 158 17.29 -2.01 -7.58
CA LEU A 158 17.33 -2.83 -6.37
C LEU A 158 17.83 -1.99 -5.19
N GLU A 159 17.16 -2.09 -4.05
CA GLU A 159 17.58 -1.53 -2.77
C GLU A 159 17.80 -2.67 -1.77
N ASP A 160 19.05 -2.87 -1.33
CA ASP A 160 19.39 -3.85 -0.30
C ASP A 160 19.06 -3.25 1.08
N ARG A 161 18.22 -3.93 1.86
CA ARG A 161 17.89 -3.59 3.25
C ARG A 161 18.29 -4.72 4.18
N ASN A 162 18.34 -4.44 5.50
CA ASN A 162 18.64 -5.45 6.50
C ASN A 162 17.66 -6.64 6.51
N GLU A 163 16.44 -6.42 6.04
CA GLU A 163 15.35 -7.41 5.97
C GLU A 163 15.25 -8.11 4.60
N GLY A 164 16.08 -7.72 3.61
CA GLY A 164 16.08 -8.29 2.26
C GLY A 164 16.26 -7.25 1.16
N THR A 165 16.30 -7.73 -0.09
CA THR A 165 16.40 -6.87 -1.27
C THR A 165 14.99 -6.51 -1.76
N ILE A 166 14.68 -5.22 -1.84
CA ILE A 166 13.46 -4.71 -2.46
C ILE A 166 13.78 -4.11 -3.82
N TRP A 167 12.78 -4.04 -4.68
CA TRP A 167 12.94 -3.50 -6.02
C TRP A 167 11.84 -2.48 -6.36
N LYS A 168 12.18 -1.54 -7.25
CA LYS A 168 11.24 -0.55 -7.79
C LYS A 168 11.60 -0.22 -9.25
N TYR A 169 10.61 0.19 -10.03
CA TYR A 169 10.90 0.74 -11.35
C TYR A 169 11.53 2.14 -11.23
N LYS A 170 12.47 2.43 -12.13
CA LYS A 170 13.07 3.77 -12.25
C LYS A 170 12.01 4.75 -12.73
N ASP A 171 11.75 5.79 -11.95
CA ASP A 171 10.87 6.88 -12.37
C ASP A 171 11.47 7.55 -13.62
N LYS A 172 10.58 7.82 -14.61
CA LYS A 172 10.94 8.55 -15.84
C LYS A 172 11.02 10.03 -15.58
#